data_9cd0ac147f8b4f378bb3079746e899fd
#
_entry.id   9cd0ac147f8b4f378bb3079746e899fd
#
_cell.length_a   1.000
_cell.length_b   1.000
_cell.length_c   1.000
_cell.angle_alpha   90.00
_cell.angle_beta   90.00
_cell.angle_gamma   90.00
#
_symmetry.space_group_name_H-M   'P 1'
#
loop_
_entity.id
_entity.type
_entity.pdbx_description
1 polymer ?
#
loop_
_entity_poly.entity_id
_entity_poly.type
_entity_poly.pdbx_seq_one_letter_code
_entity_poly.pdbx_strand_id
1 'polypeptide(L)'
;MDFAGRVVCRDVFEYPYPDPRTLFPALESKLARVNQALGANASKVVGVGVAAPLWLGGWRDFLGAPPDALDAWHEIDLRSRIATMTGLPVEFAKDTTAACAAELVMGQGRGIHNFLYLFVGTFIGGGLVIDGRLHGGPHDNAGAVGSIPLRDGGARKPARQLLHAASGFVLERLLSDAGKPAAAAHDHRALSPEMWRHTEEWLDTACPAIANALTSAAALLDLEAVVIDGELDRQMVREIIRRTERVLDRFEWEGMVRPQLLEGAIGADARAMGGAILPLYAHFAPVHELFLKPATEAAY
;
A
#
# COMPACT_ATOMS: atom_id res chain seq x y z
N MET A 1 13.47 7.62 -10.67
CA MET A 1 12.44 8.45 -11.33
C MET A 1 12.99 9.84 -11.57
N ASP A 2 12.61 10.52 -12.65
CA ASP A 2 12.98 11.91 -12.92
C ASP A 2 11.88 12.90 -12.49
N PHE A 3 12.14 14.21 -12.61
CA PHE A 3 11.18 15.27 -12.28
C PHE A 3 9.88 15.27 -13.10
N ALA A 4 9.89 14.62 -14.25
CA ALA A 4 8.70 14.46 -15.07
C ALA A 4 7.87 13.23 -14.70
N GLY A 5 8.22 12.54 -13.61
CA GLY A 5 7.57 11.32 -13.15
C GLY A 5 7.93 10.06 -13.96
N ARG A 6 8.93 10.14 -14.86
CA ARG A 6 9.32 8.99 -15.69
C ARG A 6 10.24 8.06 -14.91
N VAL A 7 9.90 6.77 -14.89
CA VAL A 7 10.77 5.73 -14.35
C VAL A 7 11.99 5.53 -15.27
N VAL A 8 13.18 5.87 -14.79
CA VAL A 8 14.44 5.78 -15.56
C VAL A 8 15.01 4.37 -15.49
N CYS A 9 14.90 3.72 -14.34
CA CYS A 9 15.35 2.34 -14.13
C CYS A 9 14.41 1.65 -13.15
N ARG A 10 14.14 0.36 -13.37
CA ARG A 10 13.30 -0.49 -12.51
C ARG A 10 14.00 -1.80 -12.27
N ASP A 11 14.04 -2.24 -11.03
CA ASP A 11 14.47 -3.58 -10.62
C ASP A 11 13.51 -4.14 -9.58
N VAL A 12 13.33 -5.46 -9.54
CA VAL A 12 12.42 -6.17 -8.65
C VAL A 12 13.16 -7.27 -7.91
N PHE A 13 12.85 -7.43 -6.65
CA PHE A 13 13.30 -8.53 -5.81
C PHE A 13 12.12 -9.09 -5.03
N GLU A 14 11.86 -10.37 -5.21
CA GLU A 14 10.78 -11.07 -4.50
C GLU A 14 11.37 -11.86 -3.34
N TYR A 15 10.66 -11.87 -2.22
CA TYR A 15 11.02 -12.62 -1.02
C TYR A 15 9.75 -13.07 -0.29
N PRO A 16 9.76 -14.23 0.38
CA PRO A 16 8.59 -14.75 1.09
C PRO A 16 8.25 -13.92 2.35
N TYR A 17 9.26 -13.36 3.00
CA TYR A 17 9.14 -12.43 4.12
C TYR A 17 10.40 -11.56 4.20
N PRO A 18 10.33 -10.34 4.79
CA PRO A 18 11.42 -9.39 4.77
C PRO A 18 12.50 -9.74 5.82
N ASP A 19 13.33 -10.73 5.54
CA ASP A 19 14.49 -11.05 6.39
C ASP A 19 15.62 -10.04 6.13
N PRO A 20 16.06 -9.25 7.13
CA PRO A 20 17.12 -8.26 6.96
C PRO A 20 18.44 -8.87 6.44
N ARG A 21 18.74 -10.12 6.82
CA ARG A 21 19.97 -10.85 6.42
C ARG A 21 20.07 -11.10 4.93
N THR A 22 18.94 -11.23 4.26
CA THR A 22 18.87 -11.43 2.80
C THR A 22 18.49 -10.14 2.06
N LEU A 23 17.64 -9.30 2.68
CA LEU A 23 17.12 -8.09 2.06
C LEU A 23 18.23 -7.05 1.82
N PHE A 24 19.07 -6.75 2.82
CA PHE A 24 20.08 -5.70 2.66
C PHE A 24 21.17 -6.05 1.63
N PRO A 25 21.77 -7.26 1.59
CA PRO A 25 22.69 -7.61 0.52
C PRO A 25 22.08 -7.54 -0.87
N ALA A 26 20.82 -7.98 -1.02
CA ALA A 26 20.11 -7.87 -2.29
C ALA A 26 19.89 -6.40 -2.68
N LEU A 27 19.51 -5.54 -1.73
CA LEU A 27 19.32 -4.11 -1.95
C LEU A 27 20.63 -3.41 -2.36
N GLU A 28 21.75 -3.71 -1.68
CA GLU A 28 23.09 -3.19 -2.04
C GLU A 28 23.46 -3.54 -3.49
N SER A 29 23.28 -4.81 -3.86
CA SER A 29 23.54 -5.27 -5.23
C SER A 29 22.69 -4.54 -6.27
N LYS A 30 21.39 -4.35 -5.97
CA LYS A 30 20.48 -3.65 -6.89
C LYS A 30 20.77 -2.17 -6.99
N LEU A 31 21.09 -1.50 -5.89
CA LEU A 31 21.49 -0.09 -5.89
C LEU A 31 22.77 0.12 -6.71
N ALA A 32 23.75 -0.79 -6.61
CA ALA A 32 24.95 -0.74 -7.44
C ALA A 32 24.62 -0.86 -8.93
N ARG A 33 23.70 -1.76 -9.30
CA ARG A 33 23.24 -1.91 -10.70
C ARG A 33 22.50 -0.65 -11.20
N VAL A 34 21.64 -0.06 -10.38
CA VAL A 34 20.95 1.19 -10.70
C VAL A 34 21.95 2.32 -10.93
N ASN A 35 22.93 2.48 -10.04
CA ASN A 35 24.00 3.48 -10.20
C ASN A 35 24.80 3.27 -11.50
N GLN A 36 25.12 2.04 -11.84
CA GLN A 36 25.80 1.70 -13.09
C GLN A 36 24.92 2.05 -14.30
N ALA A 37 23.64 1.74 -14.26
CA ALA A 37 22.71 2.06 -15.35
C ALA A 37 22.50 3.58 -15.54
N LEU A 38 22.52 4.35 -14.45
CA LEU A 38 22.45 5.82 -14.51
C LEU A 38 23.71 6.46 -15.09
N GLY A 39 24.88 5.83 -14.97
CA GLY A 39 26.14 6.33 -15.48
C GLY A 39 26.44 7.75 -14.99
N ALA A 40 26.70 8.70 -15.90
CA ALA A 40 26.96 10.10 -15.56
C ALA A 40 25.79 10.80 -14.83
N ASN A 41 24.56 10.27 -14.91
CA ASN A 41 23.42 10.84 -14.21
C ASN A 41 23.32 10.40 -12.75
N ALA A 42 24.13 9.45 -12.29
CA ALA A 42 24.15 9.02 -10.88
C ALA A 42 24.45 10.20 -9.94
N SER A 43 25.31 11.14 -10.32
CA SER A 43 25.62 12.35 -9.56
C SER A 43 24.45 13.35 -9.44
N LYS A 44 23.40 13.17 -10.21
CA LYS A 44 22.18 14.00 -10.19
C LYS A 44 21.09 13.43 -9.27
N VAL A 45 21.31 12.27 -8.65
CA VAL A 45 20.37 11.69 -7.71
C VAL A 45 20.35 12.54 -6.44
N VAL A 46 19.19 13.09 -6.11
CA VAL A 46 19.01 14.04 -4.98
C VAL A 46 18.65 13.37 -3.67
N GLY A 47 18.19 12.12 -3.71
CA GLY A 47 17.80 11.38 -2.51
C GLY A 47 17.18 10.02 -2.82
N VAL A 48 16.90 9.27 -1.77
CA VAL A 48 16.24 7.97 -1.81
C VAL A 48 14.92 8.06 -1.05
N GLY A 49 13.85 7.65 -1.70
CA GLY A 49 12.56 7.48 -1.03
C GLY A 49 12.32 6.01 -0.69
N VAL A 50 11.92 5.77 0.55
CA VAL A 50 11.61 4.44 1.07
C VAL A 50 10.13 4.36 1.38
N ALA A 51 9.46 3.42 0.73
CA ALA A 51 8.08 3.05 1.00
C ALA A 51 8.07 1.65 1.63
N ALA A 52 7.77 1.55 2.92
CA ALA A 52 7.76 0.29 3.64
C ALA A 52 6.67 0.29 4.74
N PRO A 53 6.22 -0.90 5.19
CA PRO A 53 5.37 -0.99 6.37
C PRO A 53 6.03 -0.31 7.58
N LEU A 54 5.23 0.36 8.43
CA LEU A 54 5.75 0.99 9.66
C LEU A 54 6.35 -0.02 10.64
N TRP A 55 5.85 -1.26 10.60
CA TRP A 55 6.28 -2.37 11.46
C TRP A 55 6.67 -3.58 10.62
N LEU A 56 7.89 -3.60 10.11
CA LEU A 56 8.41 -4.70 9.28
C LEU A 56 8.50 -6.05 10.02
N GLY A 57 8.67 -6.03 11.34
CA GLY A 57 8.64 -7.22 12.20
C GLY A 57 7.25 -7.73 12.55
N GLY A 58 6.18 -7.03 12.12
CA GLY A 58 4.80 -7.41 12.37
C GLY A 58 4.29 -8.56 11.47
N TRP A 59 3.09 -9.04 11.78
CA TRP A 59 2.36 -10.03 10.97
C TRP A 59 3.07 -11.38 10.77
N ARG A 60 3.99 -11.73 11.68
CA ARG A 60 4.81 -12.96 11.64
C ARG A 60 3.98 -14.21 11.36
N ASP A 61 2.95 -14.45 12.19
CA ASP A 61 2.08 -15.62 12.08
C ASP A 61 1.31 -15.64 10.76
N PHE A 62 0.98 -14.46 10.26
CA PHE A 62 0.26 -14.29 9.01
C PHE A 62 1.14 -14.62 7.80
N LEU A 63 2.41 -14.21 7.85
CA LEU A 63 3.40 -14.48 6.80
C LEU A 63 4.01 -15.88 6.88
N GLY A 64 3.78 -16.62 7.97
CA GLY A 64 4.44 -17.91 8.20
C GLY A 64 5.96 -17.79 8.37
N ALA A 65 6.45 -16.61 8.78
CA ALA A 65 7.88 -16.38 8.97
C ALA A 65 8.41 -17.12 10.19
N PRO A 66 9.65 -17.65 10.15
CA PRO A 66 10.30 -18.22 11.34
C PRO A 66 10.37 -17.21 12.48
N PRO A 67 10.32 -17.67 13.75
CA PRO A 67 10.26 -16.77 14.92
C PRO A 67 11.39 -15.74 14.97
N ASP A 68 12.60 -16.12 14.58
CA ASP A 68 13.82 -15.29 14.63
C ASP A 68 14.05 -14.43 13.37
N ALA A 69 13.32 -14.71 12.29
CA ALA A 69 13.58 -14.05 10.99
C ALA A 69 13.25 -12.57 10.98
N LEU A 70 12.28 -12.14 11.78
CA LEU A 70 11.79 -10.77 11.82
C LEU A 70 12.21 -10.00 13.09
N ASP A 71 12.80 -10.66 14.07
CA ASP A 71 13.17 -10.03 15.35
C ASP A 71 14.21 -8.91 15.20
N ALA A 72 15.12 -9.07 14.25
CA ALA A 72 16.16 -8.07 13.97
C ALA A 72 15.59 -6.70 13.54
N TRP A 73 14.35 -6.63 13.06
CA TRP A 73 13.73 -5.35 12.69
C TRP A 73 13.49 -4.42 13.89
N HIS A 74 13.43 -4.93 15.13
CA HIS A 74 13.28 -4.11 16.33
C HIS A 74 14.50 -3.21 16.59
N GLU A 75 15.68 -3.59 16.08
CA GLU A 75 16.93 -2.87 16.28
C GLU A 75 17.38 -2.10 15.02
N ILE A 76 16.66 -2.21 13.92
CA ILE A 76 17.05 -1.62 12.64
C ILE A 76 16.25 -0.35 12.38
N ASP A 77 16.93 0.79 12.40
CA ASP A 77 16.44 2.01 11.76
C ASP A 77 16.69 1.92 10.24
N LEU A 78 15.62 1.59 9.49
CA LEU A 78 15.68 1.42 8.04
C LEU A 78 16.14 2.68 7.32
N ARG A 79 15.71 3.87 7.77
CA ARG A 79 16.09 5.16 7.19
C ARG A 79 17.60 5.38 7.32
N SER A 80 18.14 5.27 8.51
CA SER A 80 19.58 5.42 8.77
C SER A 80 20.41 4.36 8.06
N ARG A 81 19.92 3.12 8.00
CA ARG A 81 20.61 2.04 7.30
C ARG A 81 20.76 2.30 5.80
N ILE A 82 19.69 2.77 5.15
CA ILE A 82 19.70 3.10 3.72
C ILE A 82 20.52 4.38 3.45
N ALA A 83 20.45 5.38 4.32
CA ALA A 83 21.27 6.58 4.21
C ALA A 83 22.77 6.23 4.26
N THR A 84 23.17 5.36 5.18
CA THR A 84 24.56 4.87 5.26
C THR A 84 24.97 4.10 3.99
N MET A 85 24.08 3.27 3.47
CA MET A 85 24.33 2.45 2.28
C MET A 85 24.48 3.28 1.00
N THR A 86 23.74 4.38 0.89
CA THR A 86 23.66 5.18 -0.36
C THR A 86 24.48 6.46 -0.30
N GLY A 87 24.77 6.98 0.89
CA GLY A 87 25.35 8.31 1.07
C GLY A 87 24.42 9.46 0.72
N LEU A 88 23.12 9.20 0.56
CA LEU A 88 22.11 10.16 0.13
C LEU A 88 21.08 10.44 1.23
N PRO A 89 20.42 11.61 1.20
CA PRO A 89 19.24 11.85 2.04
C PRO A 89 18.16 10.80 1.79
N VAL A 90 17.52 10.35 2.87
CA VAL A 90 16.46 9.33 2.80
C VAL A 90 15.15 9.88 3.35
N GLU A 91 14.13 9.83 2.54
CA GLU A 91 12.74 10.09 2.95
C GLU A 91 11.99 8.77 3.12
N PHE A 92 11.23 8.67 4.20
CA PHE A 92 10.46 7.47 4.54
C PHE A 92 8.98 7.77 4.66
N ALA A 93 8.16 6.90 4.09
CA ALA A 93 6.73 6.88 4.34
C ALA A 93 6.21 5.45 4.44
N LYS A 94 5.07 5.27 5.12
CA LYS A 94 4.32 4.01 5.04
C LYS A 94 4.04 3.69 3.57
N ASP A 95 4.21 2.45 3.17
CA ASP A 95 4.12 1.98 1.79
C ASP A 95 2.81 2.41 1.09
N THR A 96 1.67 2.22 1.74
CA THR A 96 0.37 2.62 1.17
C THR A 96 0.12 4.13 1.24
N THR A 97 0.76 4.85 2.15
CA THR A 97 0.78 6.33 2.15
C THR A 97 1.61 6.85 0.99
N ALA A 98 2.77 6.24 0.70
CA ALA A 98 3.55 6.56 -0.49
C ALA A 98 2.76 6.26 -1.78
N ALA A 99 2.09 5.11 -1.86
CA ALA A 99 1.23 4.79 -3.00
C ALA A 99 0.10 5.82 -3.20
N CYS A 100 -0.53 6.27 -2.12
CA CYS A 100 -1.52 7.35 -2.14
C CYS A 100 -0.91 8.66 -2.68
N ALA A 101 0.34 9.00 -2.31
CA ALA A 101 1.04 10.16 -2.85
C ALA A 101 1.25 10.05 -4.38
N ALA A 102 1.55 8.85 -4.89
CA ALA A 102 1.67 8.65 -6.33
C ALA A 102 0.34 8.92 -7.07
N GLU A 103 -0.77 8.42 -6.53
CA GLU A 103 -2.11 8.69 -7.11
C GLU A 103 -2.50 10.17 -6.99
N LEU A 104 -2.19 10.83 -5.88
CA LEU A 104 -2.45 12.26 -5.70
C LEU A 104 -1.70 13.10 -6.74
N VAL A 105 -0.45 12.75 -7.04
CA VAL A 105 0.41 13.58 -7.90
C VAL A 105 0.30 13.24 -9.38
N MET A 106 0.19 11.95 -9.71
CA MET A 106 0.30 11.44 -11.07
C MET A 106 -0.92 10.66 -11.55
N GLY A 107 -1.83 10.28 -10.64
CA GLY A 107 -2.95 9.39 -10.93
C GLY A 107 -4.32 10.05 -10.83
N GLN A 108 -5.31 9.25 -10.42
CA GLN A 108 -6.71 9.63 -10.33
C GLN A 108 -7.00 10.65 -9.22
N GLY A 109 -6.13 10.73 -8.20
CA GLY A 109 -6.29 11.68 -7.11
C GLY A 109 -6.08 13.16 -7.49
N ARG A 110 -5.57 13.44 -8.72
CA ARG A 110 -5.37 14.80 -9.18
C ARG A 110 -6.71 15.55 -9.29
N GLY A 111 -6.82 16.63 -8.53
CA GLY A 111 -8.03 17.48 -8.54
C GLY A 111 -9.15 16.99 -7.60
N ILE A 112 -8.93 15.91 -6.84
CA ILE A 112 -9.83 15.46 -5.77
C ILE A 112 -9.23 15.93 -4.43
N HIS A 113 -10.02 16.63 -3.62
CA HIS A 113 -9.51 17.23 -2.39
C HIS A 113 -9.59 16.28 -1.20
N ASN A 114 -10.64 15.44 -1.14
CA ASN A 114 -10.85 14.53 -0.02
C ASN A 114 -11.08 13.12 -0.56
N PHE A 115 -10.08 12.27 -0.50
CA PHE A 115 -10.25 10.87 -0.92
C PHE A 115 -9.49 9.90 -0.02
N LEU A 116 -10.04 8.70 0.06
CA LEU A 116 -9.38 7.55 0.63
C LEU A 116 -8.74 6.75 -0.50
N TYR A 117 -7.47 6.42 -0.36
CA TYR A 117 -6.78 5.47 -1.23
C TYR A 117 -6.80 4.09 -0.59
N LEU A 118 -7.18 3.07 -1.35
CA LEU A 118 -7.21 1.67 -0.96
C LEU A 118 -6.28 0.88 -1.87
N PHE A 119 -5.25 0.27 -1.29
CA PHE A 119 -4.31 -0.58 -2.01
C PHE A 119 -4.52 -2.04 -1.63
N VAL A 120 -4.86 -2.88 -2.61
CA VAL A 120 -5.03 -4.32 -2.43
C VAL A 120 -3.79 -5.03 -2.96
N GLY A 121 -2.95 -5.47 -2.04
CA GLY A 121 -1.76 -6.27 -2.31
C GLY A 121 -1.74 -7.52 -1.45
N THR A 122 -0.56 -8.06 -1.15
CA THR A 122 -0.41 -9.13 -0.15
C THR A 122 -1.20 -8.77 1.11
N PHE A 123 -1.06 -7.53 1.60
CA PHE A 123 -1.96 -6.94 2.59
C PHE A 123 -2.76 -5.79 1.98
N ILE A 124 -4.01 -5.66 2.42
CA ILE A 124 -4.80 -4.47 2.12
C ILE A 124 -4.42 -3.34 3.06
N GLY A 125 -4.23 -2.15 2.53
CA GLY A 125 -3.92 -0.95 3.29
C GLY A 125 -4.42 0.29 2.58
N GLY A 126 -4.07 1.48 3.07
CA GLY A 126 -4.50 2.70 2.42
C GLY A 126 -3.75 3.94 2.88
N GLY A 127 -4.11 5.05 2.26
CA GLY A 127 -3.67 6.40 2.56
C GLY A 127 -4.84 7.36 2.50
N LEU A 128 -4.68 8.54 3.05
CA LEU A 128 -5.73 9.53 3.19
C LEU A 128 -5.26 10.87 2.64
N VAL A 129 -6.12 11.50 1.84
CA VAL A 129 -5.94 12.88 1.37
C VAL A 129 -7.10 13.72 1.91
N ILE A 130 -6.78 14.84 2.56
CA ILE A 130 -7.71 15.81 3.09
C ILE A 130 -7.28 17.20 2.61
N ASP A 131 -8.21 17.99 2.11
CA ASP A 131 -7.97 19.33 1.56
C ASP A 131 -6.87 19.36 0.47
N GLY A 132 -6.84 18.32 -0.37
CA GLY A 132 -5.85 18.14 -1.43
C GLY A 132 -4.45 17.81 -0.93
N ARG A 133 -4.29 17.40 0.32
CA ARG A 133 -3.01 17.11 0.97
C ARG A 133 -2.96 15.69 1.52
N LEU A 134 -1.81 15.05 1.38
CA LEU A 134 -1.57 13.75 2.01
C LEU A 134 -1.63 13.90 3.53
N HIS A 135 -2.46 13.11 4.18
CA HIS A 135 -2.66 13.16 5.63
C HIS A 135 -2.02 11.93 6.30
N GLY A 136 -0.89 12.14 6.99
CA GLY A 136 -0.17 11.05 7.70
C GLY A 136 -0.75 10.76 9.08
N GLY A 137 -1.36 11.76 9.72
CA GLY A 137 -1.73 11.69 11.14
C GLY A 137 -0.52 11.83 12.08
N PRO A 138 -0.75 11.82 13.40
CA PRO A 138 0.35 12.02 14.37
C PRO A 138 1.34 10.86 14.45
N HIS A 139 0.97 9.67 13.96
CA HIS A 139 1.79 8.45 13.98
C HIS A 139 2.12 7.95 12.55
N ASP A 140 2.02 8.80 11.54
CA ASP A 140 2.23 8.48 10.12
C ASP A 140 1.42 7.26 9.60
N ASN A 141 0.31 6.95 10.27
CA ASN A 141 -0.53 5.79 9.99
C ASN A 141 -1.98 6.12 9.62
N ALA A 142 -2.30 7.39 9.30
CA ALA A 142 -3.63 7.71 8.81
C ALA A 142 -3.96 6.92 7.53
N GLY A 143 -5.24 6.60 7.34
CA GLY A 143 -5.67 5.72 6.26
C GLY A 143 -5.31 4.25 6.47
N ALA A 144 -5.10 3.79 7.70
CA ALA A 144 -4.84 2.38 8.05
C ALA A 144 -6.10 1.50 7.90
N VAL A 145 -6.70 1.52 6.71
CA VAL A 145 -7.99 0.86 6.42
C VAL A 145 -7.94 -0.66 6.66
N GLY A 146 -6.79 -1.29 6.43
CA GLY A 146 -6.61 -2.71 6.69
C GLY A 146 -6.87 -3.11 8.15
N SER A 147 -6.74 -2.16 9.08
CA SER A 147 -7.00 -2.35 10.51
C SER A 147 -8.43 -2.04 10.94
N ILE A 148 -9.31 -1.61 10.04
CA ILE A 148 -10.72 -1.38 10.39
C ILE A 148 -11.33 -2.70 10.88
N PRO A 149 -11.97 -2.69 12.08
CA PRO A 149 -12.56 -3.89 12.64
C PRO A 149 -13.78 -4.34 11.84
N LEU A 150 -13.83 -5.63 11.54
CA LEU A 150 -15.01 -6.28 10.97
C LEU A 150 -15.87 -6.86 12.08
N ARG A 151 -17.18 -6.74 11.92
CA ARG A 151 -18.14 -7.28 12.88
C ARG A 151 -18.28 -8.79 12.65
N ASP A 152 -17.51 -9.59 13.36
CA ASP A 152 -17.73 -11.03 13.45
C ASP A 152 -18.71 -11.33 14.60
N GLY A 153 -19.90 -11.72 14.26
CA GLY A 153 -21.04 -12.20 15.02
C GLY A 153 -20.91 -12.68 16.46
N GLY A 154 -20.33 -11.93 17.40
CA GLY A 154 -20.40 -12.27 18.81
C GLY A 154 -19.44 -11.50 19.72
N ALA A 155 -19.92 -11.14 20.90
CA ALA A 155 -19.20 -10.35 21.92
C ALA A 155 -18.00 -11.07 22.57
N ARG A 156 -17.72 -12.33 22.22
CA ARG A 156 -16.70 -13.16 22.89
C ARG A 156 -15.41 -13.39 22.08
N LYS A 157 -15.38 -12.99 20.79
CA LYS A 157 -14.17 -13.11 19.97
C LYS A 157 -13.64 -11.71 19.62
N PRO A 158 -12.30 -11.51 19.58
CA PRO A 158 -11.74 -10.26 19.05
C PRO A 158 -12.27 -10.01 17.64
N ALA A 159 -12.59 -8.74 17.33
CA ALA A 159 -13.01 -8.37 16.00
C ALA A 159 -11.85 -8.65 15.02
N ARG A 160 -12.14 -9.31 13.91
CA ARG A 160 -11.18 -9.43 12.80
C ARG A 160 -11.01 -8.08 12.14
N GLN A 161 -9.85 -7.84 11.57
CA GLN A 161 -9.59 -6.62 10.79
C GLN A 161 -9.91 -6.85 9.31
N LEU A 162 -10.13 -5.77 8.56
CA LEU A 162 -10.38 -5.82 7.12
C LEU A 162 -9.30 -6.63 6.38
N LEU A 163 -8.04 -6.54 6.79
CA LEU A 163 -6.95 -7.28 6.18
C LEU A 163 -7.16 -8.80 6.18
N HIS A 164 -7.88 -9.36 7.17
CA HIS A 164 -8.16 -10.80 7.25
C HIS A 164 -9.27 -11.26 6.28
N ALA A 165 -9.95 -10.34 5.64
CA ALA A 165 -10.99 -10.64 4.66
C ALA A 165 -10.60 -10.26 3.24
N ALA A 166 -9.93 -9.11 3.07
CA ALA A 166 -9.78 -8.45 1.78
C ALA A 166 -8.33 -8.36 1.27
N SER A 167 -7.35 -8.91 2.00
CA SER A 167 -5.96 -8.99 1.52
C SER A 167 -5.80 -10.04 0.42
N GLY A 168 -4.90 -9.80 -0.54
CA GLY A 168 -4.53 -10.77 -1.58
C GLY A 168 -4.00 -12.07 -1.00
N PHE A 169 -3.30 -12.02 0.13
CA PHE A 169 -2.85 -13.19 0.88
C PHE A 169 -3.98 -14.16 1.24
N VAL A 170 -5.20 -13.68 1.45
CA VAL A 170 -6.35 -14.56 1.72
C VAL A 170 -6.68 -15.40 0.50
N LEU A 171 -6.66 -14.78 -0.69
CA LEU A 171 -6.83 -15.49 -1.96
C LEU A 171 -5.67 -16.45 -2.23
N GLU A 172 -4.42 -16.02 -1.97
CA GLU A 172 -3.26 -16.91 -2.07
C GLU A 172 -3.42 -18.19 -1.26
N ARG A 173 -3.91 -18.07 -0.02
CA ARG A 173 -4.17 -19.23 0.84
C ARG A 173 -5.28 -20.11 0.31
N LEU A 174 -6.40 -19.53 -0.13
CA LEU A 174 -7.51 -20.31 -0.73
C LEU A 174 -7.03 -21.12 -1.93
N LEU A 175 -6.20 -20.51 -2.79
CA LEU A 175 -5.62 -21.21 -3.94
C LEU A 175 -4.64 -22.29 -3.49
N SER A 176 -3.74 -21.99 -2.56
CA SER A 176 -2.75 -22.94 -2.03
C SER A 176 -3.41 -24.14 -1.37
N ASP A 177 -4.42 -23.94 -0.53
CA ASP A 177 -5.18 -24.97 0.16
C ASP A 177 -5.93 -25.90 -0.84
N ALA A 178 -6.27 -25.35 -2.01
CA ALA A 178 -6.86 -26.10 -3.12
C ALA A 178 -5.82 -26.76 -4.06
N GLY A 179 -4.53 -26.71 -3.72
CA GLY A 179 -3.45 -27.25 -4.55
C GLY A 179 -3.19 -26.44 -5.82
N LYS A 180 -3.58 -25.15 -5.84
CA LYS A 180 -3.39 -24.21 -6.95
C LYS A 180 -2.20 -23.29 -6.69
N PRO A 181 -1.57 -22.72 -7.75
CA PRO A 181 -0.47 -21.77 -7.58
C PRO A 181 -0.90 -20.51 -6.84
N ALA A 182 -0.35 -20.25 -5.64
CA ALA A 182 -0.66 -19.03 -4.85
C ALA A 182 -0.40 -17.74 -5.64
N ALA A 183 0.69 -17.70 -6.42
CA ALA A 183 1.05 -16.54 -7.25
C ALA A 183 -0.05 -16.17 -8.29
N ALA A 184 -0.95 -17.09 -8.63
CA ALA A 184 -2.09 -16.77 -9.51
C ALA A 184 -3.03 -15.73 -8.91
N ALA A 185 -3.00 -15.50 -7.59
CA ALA A 185 -3.79 -14.46 -6.93
C ALA A 185 -3.50 -13.04 -7.46
N HIS A 186 -2.30 -12.79 -7.95
CA HIS A 186 -1.82 -11.47 -8.34
C HIS A 186 -1.90 -11.17 -9.85
N ASP A 187 -2.21 -12.16 -10.67
CA ASP A 187 -2.23 -11.98 -12.12
C ASP A 187 -3.57 -12.43 -12.75
N HIS A 188 -3.65 -12.32 -14.08
CA HIS A 188 -4.86 -12.64 -14.84
C HIS A 188 -5.38 -14.06 -14.61
N ARG A 189 -4.55 -15.00 -14.14
CA ARG A 189 -4.94 -16.39 -13.86
C ARG A 189 -5.99 -16.48 -12.76
N ALA A 190 -6.00 -15.53 -11.81
CA ALA A 190 -7.02 -15.48 -10.77
C ALA A 190 -8.46 -15.45 -11.34
N LEU A 191 -8.64 -14.86 -12.53
CA LEU A 191 -9.92 -14.75 -13.21
C LEU A 191 -10.19 -15.89 -14.19
N SER A 192 -9.28 -16.86 -14.34
CA SER A 192 -9.47 -18.01 -15.22
C SER A 192 -10.53 -18.96 -14.67
N PRO A 193 -11.23 -19.74 -15.54
CA PRO A 193 -12.22 -20.73 -15.11
C PRO A 193 -11.69 -21.72 -14.05
N GLU A 194 -10.40 -22.00 -14.09
CA GLU A 194 -9.74 -22.93 -13.18
C GLU A 194 -9.62 -22.37 -11.75
N MET A 195 -9.42 -21.06 -11.59
CA MET A 195 -9.24 -20.39 -10.30
C MET A 195 -10.54 -19.72 -9.83
N TRP A 196 -11.47 -19.46 -10.75
CA TRP A 196 -12.64 -18.61 -10.51
C TRP A 196 -13.43 -18.96 -9.25
N ARG A 197 -13.66 -20.24 -8.98
CA ARG A 197 -14.40 -20.65 -7.78
C ARG A 197 -13.80 -20.09 -6.49
N HIS A 198 -12.48 -20.13 -6.36
CA HIS A 198 -11.77 -19.66 -5.16
C HIS A 198 -11.70 -18.13 -5.13
N THR A 199 -11.51 -17.54 -6.30
CA THR A 199 -11.55 -16.08 -6.47
C THR A 199 -12.93 -15.53 -6.12
N GLU A 200 -13.99 -16.18 -6.57
CA GLU A 200 -15.36 -15.79 -6.26
C GLU A 200 -15.66 -15.88 -4.77
N GLU A 201 -15.25 -16.97 -4.11
CA GLU A 201 -15.37 -17.15 -2.66
C GLU A 201 -14.67 -16.03 -1.87
N TRP A 202 -13.46 -15.65 -2.32
CA TRP A 202 -12.75 -14.52 -1.73
C TRP A 202 -13.48 -13.20 -1.99
N LEU A 203 -13.91 -12.91 -3.19
CA LEU A 203 -14.62 -11.68 -3.56
C LEU A 203 -15.94 -11.53 -2.79
N ASP A 204 -16.65 -12.61 -2.55
CA ASP A 204 -17.92 -12.63 -1.80
C ASP A 204 -17.72 -12.27 -0.32
N THR A 205 -16.51 -12.46 0.20
CA THR A 205 -16.12 -12.05 1.57
C THR A 205 -15.48 -10.66 1.56
N ALA A 206 -14.57 -10.41 0.63
CA ALA A 206 -13.77 -9.19 0.58
C ALA A 206 -14.60 -7.94 0.22
N CYS A 207 -15.46 -8.03 -0.81
CA CYS A 207 -16.18 -6.85 -1.27
C CYS A 207 -17.19 -6.30 -0.26
N PRO A 208 -17.99 -7.12 0.46
CA PRO A 208 -18.81 -6.61 1.55
C PRO A 208 -17.99 -6.01 2.70
N ALA A 209 -16.84 -6.60 3.03
CA ALA A 209 -15.95 -6.07 4.07
C ALA A 209 -15.36 -4.72 3.66
N ILE A 210 -14.92 -4.59 2.41
CA ILE A 210 -14.47 -3.31 1.83
C ILE A 210 -15.62 -2.29 1.89
N ALA A 211 -16.81 -2.62 1.44
CA ALA A 211 -17.96 -1.71 1.46
C ALA A 211 -18.24 -1.18 2.88
N ASN A 212 -18.21 -2.05 3.89
CA ASN A 212 -18.39 -1.66 5.30
C ASN A 212 -17.28 -0.70 5.78
N ALA A 213 -16.04 -0.94 5.36
CA ALA A 213 -14.93 -0.05 5.71
C ALA A 213 -15.09 1.32 5.03
N LEU A 214 -15.49 1.33 3.75
CA LEU A 214 -15.69 2.57 2.98
C LEU A 214 -16.87 3.39 3.50
N THR A 215 -17.98 2.77 3.87
CA THR A 215 -19.13 3.49 4.48
C THR A 215 -18.74 4.10 5.82
N SER A 216 -17.97 3.37 6.64
CA SER A 216 -17.46 3.88 7.92
C SER A 216 -16.53 5.09 7.71
N ALA A 217 -15.63 5.01 6.74
CA ALA A 217 -14.73 6.11 6.41
C ALA A 217 -15.48 7.34 5.84
N ALA A 218 -16.45 7.11 4.94
CA ALA A 218 -17.28 8.18 4.37
C ALA A 218 -18.07 8.92 5.46
N ALA A 219 -18.62 8.19 6.44
CA ALA A 219 -19.36 8.80 7.55
C ALA A 219 -18.51 9.71 8.45
N LEU A 220 -17.21 9.45 8.53
CA LEU A 220 -16.30 10.20 9.41
C LEU A 220 -15.56 11.32 8.70
N LEU A 221 -15.31 11.19 7.39
CA LEU A 221 -14.35 12.02 6.66
C LEU A 221 -14.98 12.82 5.52
N ASP A 222 -16.26 12.61 5.21
CA ASP A 222 -16.97 13.30 4.12
C ASP A 222 -16.18 13.26 2.80
N LEU A 223 -15.90 12.02 2.33
CA LEU A 223 -15.03 11.78 1.19
C LEU A 223 -15.73 12.03 -0.15
N GLU A 224 -15.06 12.70 -1.08
CA GLU A 224 -15.50 12.83 -2.48
C GLU A 224 -15.35 11.51 -3.24
N ALA A 225 -14.25 10.80 -3.00
CA ALA A 225 -13.94 9.56 -3.71
C ALA A 225 -13.17 8.55 -2.87
N VAL A 226 -13.19 7.31 -3.34
CA VAL A 226 -12.26 6.26 -2.93
C VAL A 226 -11.54 5.76 -4.17
N VAL A 227 -10.22 5.85 -4.19
CA VAL A 227 -9.38 5.32 -5.26
C VAL A 227 -8.93 3.92 -4.87
N ILE A 228 -9.35 2.91 -5.62
CA ILE A 228 -9.00 1.49 -5.38
C ILE A 228 -7.93 1.08 -6.39
N ASP A 229 -6.80 0.63 -5.88
CA ASP A 229 -5.64 0.20 -6.66
C ASP A 229 -4.99 -1.05 -6.03
N GLY A 230 -3.89 -1.52 -6.58
CA GLY A 230 -3.18 -2.66 -5.99
C GLY A 230 -2.16 -3.32 -6.90
N GLU A 231 -1.60 -4.42 -6.38
CA GLU A 231 -0.70 -5.32 -7.14
C GLU A 231 -1.47 -6.39 -7.92
N LEU A 232 -2.79 -6.45 -7.76
CA LEU A 232 -3.64 -7.41 -8.47
C LEU A 232 -3.76 -7.06 -9.96
N ASP A 233 -4.16 -8.04 -10.77
CA ASP A 233 -4.52 -7.79 -12.16
C ASP A 233 -5.57 -6.68 -12.26
N ARG A 234 -5.47 -5.83 -13.28
CA ARG A 234 -6.38 -4.68 -13.48
C ARG A 234 -7.85 -5.08 -13.63
N GLN A 235 -8.11 -6.24 -14.23
CA GLN A 235 -9.49 -6.75 -14.33
C GLN A 235 -10.02 -7.19 -12.96
N MET A 236 -9.14 -7.71 -12.09
CA MET A 236 -9.49 -8.03 -10.71
C MET A 236 -9.83 -6.76 -9.92
N VAL A 237 -9.06 -5.69 -10.05
CA VAL A 237 -9.35 -4.40 -9.40
C VAL A 237 -10.72 -3.88 -9.85
N ARG A 238 -11.01 -3.93 -11.16
CA ARG A 238 -12.35 -3.56 -11.69
C ARG A 238 -13.47 -4.45 -11.15
N GLU A 239 -13.22 -5.74 -10.99
CA GLU A 239 -14.20 -6.65 -10.42
C GLU A 239 -14.47 -6.37 -8.94
N ILE A 240 -13.44 -6.03 -8.16
CA ILE A 240 -13.56 -5.57 -6.78
C ILE A 240 -14.43 -4.30 -6.72
N ILE A 241 -14.12 -3.29 -7.53
CA ILE A 241 -14.90 -2.05 -7.61
C ILE A 241 -16.37 -2.37 -7.92
N ARG A 242 -16.62 -3.10 -9.00
CA ARG A 242 -17.97 -3.45 -9.46
C ARG A 242 -18.79 -4.20 -8.39
N ARG A 243 -18.18 -5.16 -7.67
CA ARG A 243 -18.87 -5.90 -6.59
C ARG A 243 -19.08 -5.03 -5.37
N THR A 244 -18.10 -4.21 -5.01
CA THR A 244 -18.22 -3.28 -3.89
C THR A 244 -19.34 -2.26 -4.16
N GLU A 245 -19.43 -1.70 -5.35
CA GLU A 245 -20.54 -0.80 -5.74
C GLU A 245 -21.91 -1.46 -5.56
N ARG A 246 -22.08 -2.72 -5.98
CA ARG A 246 -23.33 -3.47 -5.77
C ARG A 246 -23.72 -3.64 -4.31
N VAL A 247 -22.73 -3.74 -3.42
CA VAL A 247 -23.00 -3.78 -1.97
C VAL A 247 -23.40 -2.39 -1.49
N LEU A 248 -22.69 -1.34 -1.93
CA LEU A 248 -22.99 0.05 -1.59
C LEU A 248 -24.36 0.52 -2.12
N ASP A 249 -24.84 -0.03 -3.24
CA ASP A 249 -26.19 0.24 -3.76
C ASP A 249 -27.32 -0.20 -2.81
N ARG A 250 -27.03 -1.12 -1.88
CA ARG A 250 -27.97 -1.61 -0.87
C ARG A 250 -27.84 -0.89 0.46
N PHE A 251 -26.86 0.00 0.60
CA PHE A 251 -26.65 0.77 1.81
C PHE A 251 -27.58 1.99 1.80
N GLU A 252 -28.10 2.34 2.96
CA GLU A 252 -28.92 3.53 3.15
C GLU A 252 -27.99 4.76 3.35
N TRP A 253 -28.03 5.70 2.41
CA TRP A 253 -27.16 6.87 2.37
C TRP A 253 -27.80 8.13 3.00
N GLU A 254 -28.93 8.00 3.70
CA GLU A 254 -29.53 9.13 4.38
C GLU A 254 -28.57 9.73 5.40
N GLY A 255 -28.35 11.03 5.30
CA GLY A 255 -27.41 11.78 6.16
C GLY A 255 -25.94 11.71 5.75
N MET A 256 -25.61 11.06 4.62
CA MET A 256 -24.25 10.93 4.11
C MET A 256 -24.21 11.11 2.59
N VAL A 257 -23.07 11.53 2.07
CA VAL A 257 -22.80 11.52 0.63
C VAL A 257 -22.03 10.24 0.28
N ARG A 258 -22.51 9.51 -0.75
CA ARG A 258 -21.82 8.33 -1.27
C ARG A 258 -20.58 8.77 -2.03
N PRO A 259 -19.36 8.34 -1.65
CA PRO A 259 -18.16 8.63 -2.40
C PRO A 259 -18.13 7.88 -3.73
N GLN A 260 -17.50 8.48 -4.74
CA GLN A 260 -17.27 7.82 -6.02
C GLN A 260 -16.17 6.76 -5.88
N LEU A 261 -16.37 5.55 -6.42
CA LEU A 261 -15.29 4.57 -6.52
C LEU A 261 -14.54 4.73 -7.83
N LEU A 262 -13.23 4.89 -7.77
CA LEU A 262 -12.34 5.09 -8.91
C LEU A 262 -11.29 3.99 -8.98
N GLU A 263 -11.00 3.51 -10.19
CA GLU A 263 -9.84 2.64 -10.43
C GLU A 263 -8.57 3.49 -10.39
N GLY A 264 -7.58 3.15 -9.55
CA GLY A 264 -6.28 3.82 -9.52
C GLY A 264 -5.54 3.69 -10.85
N ALA A 265 -4.69 4.64 -11.17
CA ALA A 265 -4.00 4.71 -12.45
C ALA A 265 -2.60 4.07 -12.44
N ILE A 266 -1.98 3.91 -11.26
CA ILE A 266 -0.56 3.55 -11.15
C ILE A 266 -0.36 2.03 -11.08
N GLY A 267 -1.15 1.32 -10.27
CA GLY A 267 -1.06 -0.13 -10.12
C GLY A 267 0.07 -0.60 -9.22
N ALA A 268 0.66 -1.74 -9.55
CA ALA A 268 1.66 -2.43 -8.72
C ALA A 268 2.89 -1.57 -8.36
N ASP A 269 3.25 -0.61 -9.19
CA ASP A 269 4.40 0.27 -8.96
C ASP A 269 4.09 1.47 -8.04
N ALA A 270 2.83 1.64 -7.59
CA ALA A 270 2.40 2.83 -6.84
C ALA A 270 3.24 3.10 -5.58
N ARG A 271 3.60 2.05 -4.84
CA ARG A 271 4.44 2.17 -3.64
C ARG A 271 5.84 2.67 -3.97
N ALA A 272 6.49 2.09 -4.98
CA ALA A 272 7.83 2.47 -5.40
C ALA A 272 7.85 3.87 -6.03
N MET A 273 6.87 4.18 -6.87
CA MET A 273 6.73 5.51 -7.49
C MET A 273 6.45 6.58 -6.44
N GLY A 274 5.56 6.30 -5.49
CA GLY A 274 5.30 7.19 -4.36
C GLY A 274 6.53 7.42 -3.49
N GLY A 275 7.26 6.35 -3.16
CA GLY A 275 8.56 6.47 -2.49
C GLY A 275 9.50 7.40 -3.26
N ALA A 276 9.64 7.21 -4.58
CA ALA A 276 10.52 8.02 -5.41
C ALA A 276 10.10 9.51 -5.52
N ILE A 277 8.83 9.83 -5.26
CA ILE A 277 8.34 11.22 -5.20
C ILE A 277 8.82 11.93 -3.93
N LEU A 278 8.95 11.23 -2.80
CA LEU A 278 9.21 11.85 -1.50
C LEU A 278 10.46 12.76 -1.50
N PRO A 279 11.65 12.34 -1.99
CA PRO A 279 12.82 13.22 -2.05
C PRO A 279 12.64 14.43 -2.95
N LEU A 280 11.86 14.30 -4.02
CA LEU A 280 11.57 15.41 -4.92
C LEU A 280 10.73 16.47 -4.20
N TYR A 281 9.74 16.05 -3.43
CA TYR A 281 8.94 16.96 -2.62
C TYR A 281 9.75 17.59 -1.50
N ALA A 282 10.54 16.80 -0.76
CA ALA A 282 11.38 17.32 0.31
C ALA A 282 12.36 18.40 -0.17
N HIS A 283 12.88 18.28 -1.39
CA HIS A 283 13.85 19.23 -1.93
C HIS A 283 13.25 20.42 -2.67
N PHE A 284 12.09 20.25 -3.29
CA PHE A 284 11.59 21.20 -4.30
C PHE A 284 10.17 21.72 -4.04
N ALA A 285 9.43 21.18 -3.05
CA ALA A 285 8.13 21.71 -2.71
C ALA A 285 8.27 23.07 -2.01
N PRO A 286 7.51 24.10 -2.42
CA PRO A 286 7.62 25.45 -1.86
C PRO A 286 7.19 25.54 -0.38
N VAL A 287 6.53 24.51 0.15
CA VAL A 287 6.06 24.45 1.55
C VAL A 287 6.29 23.04 2.10
N HIS A 288 7.34 22.87 2.90
CA HIS A 288 7.72 21.60 3.54
C HIS A 288 6.62 20.98 4.43
N GLU A 289 5.76 21.81 5.03
CA GLU A 289 4.68 21.38 5.93
C GLU A 289 3.56 20.60 5.24
N LEU A 290 3.57 20.54 3.90
CA LEU A 290 2.49 19.96 3.11
C LEU A 290 2.53 18.42 3.04
N PHE A 291 3.68 17.77 3.31
CA PHE A 291 3.83 16.35 3.02
C PHE A 291 4.46 15.51 4.14
N LEU A 292 5.35 16.07 4.94
CA LEU A 292 6.02 15.33 6.00
C LEU A 292 6.18 16.24 7.22
N LYS A 293 5.68 15.84 8.37
CA LYS A 293 6.14 16.45 9.62
C LYS A 293 7.64 16.21 9.75
N PRO A 294 8.44 17.21 10.18
CA PRO A 294 9.82 16.96 10.58
C PRO A 294 9.80 15.85 11.64
N ALA A 295 10.74 14.90 11.53
CA ALA A 295 10.88 13.84 12.49
C ALA A 295 11.02 14.47 13.88
N THR A 296 9.95 14.49 14.63
CA THR A 296 10.01 14.74 16.07
C THR A 296 10.76 13.55 16.62
N GLU A 297 11.89 13.80 17.27
CA GLU A 297 12.63 12.80 18.04
C GLU A 297 11.61 11.96 18.81
N ALA A 298 11.52 10.69 18.45
CA ALA A 298 10.74 9.72 19.18
C ALA A 298 11.45 9.50 20.51
N ALA A 299 11.04 10.27 21.53
CA ALA A 299 11.20 9.86 22.89
C ALA A 299 10.17 8.75 23.13
N TYR A 300 10.62 7.48 23.02
CA TYR A 300 10.15 6.34 23.84
C TYR A 300 11.07 5.16 23.58
#